data_4eac54a0d987dea066a4503e3cd899e9
#
_entry.id   4eac54a0d987dea066a4503e3cd899e9
#
_cell.length_a   1.000
_cell.length_b   1.000
_cell.length_c   1.000
_cell.angle_alpha   90.00
_cell.angle_beta   90.00
_cell.angle_gamma   90.00
#
_symmetry.space_group_name_H-M   'P 1'
#
loop_
_entity.id
_entity.type
_entity.pdbx_description
1 polymer ?
#
loop_
_entity_poly.entity_id
_entity_poly.type
_entity_poly.pdbx_seq_one_letter_code
_entity_poly.pdbx_strand_id
1 'polypeptide(L)'
;CSELGQWLHGSGRTALGHYPAFDMLLRRHRYFHQQAAALITHAEAGDILMAQQAHKACQHASRQVVLLLKELQKGLLRTRRPVLGR
;
A
#
# COMPACT_ATOMS: atom_id res chain seq x y z
N CYS A 1 -0.53 10.26 -1.34
CA CYS A 1 0.38 9.16 -1.40
C CYS A 1 1.79 9.44 -0.97
N SER A 2 2.23 10.68 -1.15
CA SER A 2 3.58 11.02 -0.74
C SER A 2 3.75 10.90 0.78
N GLU A 3 2.72 11.20 1.54
CA GLU A 3 2.77 11.04 3.00
C GLU A 3 2.93 9.59 3.39
N LEU A 4 2.17 8.70 2.77
CA LEU A 4 2.29 7.28 3.01
C LEU A 4 3.67 6.78 2.58
N GLY A 5 4.14 7.22 1.41
CA GLY A 5 5.46 6.82 0.94
C GLY A 5 6.56 7.26 1.87
N GLN A 6 6.50 8.49 2.35
CA GLN A 6 7.48 9.00 3.30
C GLN A 6 7.48 8.19 4.59
N TRP A 7 6.28 7.88 5.09
CA TRP A 7 6.16 7.07 6.31
C TRP A 7 6.74 5.67 6.10
N LEU A 8 6.43 5.05 4.96
CA LEU A 8 6.91 3.70 4.66
C LEU A 8 8.42 3.61 4.60
N HIS A 9 9.08 4.67 4.13
CA HIS A 9 10.53 4.68 4.00
C HIS A 9 11.24 5.32 5.18
N GLY A 10 10.49 5.85 6.14
CA GLY A 10 11.02 6.50 7.33
C GLY A 10 10.62 5.75 8.60
N SER A 11 9.81 6.41 9.44
CA SER A 11 9.47 5.88 10.76
C SER A 11 8.68 4.58 10.68
N GLY A 12 7.87 4.39 9.65
CA GLY A 12 7.14 3.15 9.48
C GLY A 12 8.07 1.97 9.27
N ARG A 13 9.09 2.16 8.43
CA ARG A 13 10.09 1.11 8.20
C ARG A 13 10.84 0.77 9.49
N THR A 14 11.19 1.79 10.25
CA THR A 14 11.90 1.58 11.51
C THR A 14 11.07 0.75 12.47
N ALA A 15 9.78 1.06 12.58
CA ALA A 15 8.90 0.39 13.54
C ALA A 15 8.42 -0.97 13.06
N LEU A 16 8.15 -1.13 11.76
CA LEU A 16 7.42 -2.27 11.24
C LEU A 16 8.14 -3.05 10.15
N GLY A 17 9.35 -2.65 9.79
CA GLY A 17 10.05 -3.22 8.65
C GLY A 17 10.33 -4.71 8.75
N HIS A 18 10.29 -5.27 9.95
CA HIS A 18 10.54 -6.71 10.14
C HIS A 18 9.30 -7.57 9.92
N TYR A 19 8.12 -6.97 9.77
CA TYR A 19 6.91 -7.74 9.49
C TYR A 19 6.84 -8.09 8.00
N PRO A 20 6.51 -9.34 7.65
CA PRO A 20 6.33 -9.68 6.22
C PRO A 20 5.30 -8.81 5.52
N ALA A 21 4.23 -8.43 6.22
CA ALA A 21 3.20 -7.59 5.63
C ALA A 21 3.72 -6.21 5.24
N PHE A 22 4.78 -5.73 5.90
CA PHE A 22 5.36 -4.45 5.56
C PHE A 22 5.98 -4.47 4.15
N ASP A 23 6.72 -5.53 3.83
CA ASP A 23 7.31 -5.67 2.51
C ASP A 23 6.23 -5.79 1.43
N MET A 24 5.18 -6.55 1.73
CA MET A 24 4.05 -6.68 0.81
C MET A 24 3.37 -5.32 0.59
N LEU A 25 3.23 -4.54 1.66
CA LEU A 25 2.65 -3.21 1.57
C LEU A 25 3.48 -2.30 0.66
N LEU A 26 4.80 -2.33 0.80
CA LEU A 26 5.68 -1.55 -0.08
C LEU A 26 5.46 -1.92 -1.55
N ARG A 27 5.38 -3.21 -1.85
CA ARG A 27 5.20 -3.68 -3.22
C ARG A 27 3.84 -3.27 -3.77
N ARG A 28 2.78 -3.40 -2.98
CA ARG A 28 1.43 -3.05 -3.42
C ARG A 28 1.28 -1.55 -3.59
N HIS A 29 1.90 -0.78 -2.73
CA HIS A 29 1.89 0.67 -2.85
C HIS A 29 2.60 1.11 -4.14
N ARG A 30 3.74 0.50 -4.44
CA ARG A 30 4.46 0.80 -5.69
C ARG A 30 3.62 0.42 -6.90
N TYR A 31 3.01 -0.77 -6.86
CA TYR A 31 2.19 -1.24 -7.97
C TYR A 31 1.00 -0.30 -8.19
N PHE A 32 0.38 0.17 -7.11
CA PHE A 32 -0.71 1.12 -7.19
C PHE A 32 -0.27 2.38 -7.98
N HIS A 33 0.88 2.93 -7.63
CA HIS A 33 1.38 4.12 -8.31
C HIS A 33 1.72 3.84 -9.78
N GLN A 34 2.26 2.69 -10.08
CA GLN A 34 2.56 2.31 -11.47
C GLN A 34 1.28 2.22 -12.29
N GLN A 35 0.24 1.64 -11.74
CA GLN A 35 -1.02 1.52 -12.44
C GLN A 35 -1.75 2.85 -12.56
N ALA A 36 -1.61 3.73 -11.58
CA ALA A 36 -2.17 5.07 -11.67
C ALA A 36 -1.51 5.85 -12.82
N ALA A 37 -0.19 5.74 -12.95
CA ALA A 37 0.53 6.37 -14.06
C ALA A 37 0.11 5.77 -15.40
N ALA A 38 -0.05 4.45 -15.47
CA ALA A 38 -0.49 3.77 -16.67
C ALA A 38 -1.90 4.21 -17.08
N LEU A 39 -2.78 4.36 -16.11
CA LEU A 39 -4.14 4.84 -16.35
C LEU A 39 -4.11 6.19 -17.06
N ILE A 40 -3.32 7.12 -16.55
CA ILE A 40 -3.23 8.46 -17.12
C ILE A 40 -2.69 8.38 -18.55
N THR A 41 -1.61 7.62 -18.75
CA THR A 41 -0.98 7.48 -20.08
C THR A 41 -1.97 6.91 -21.08
N HIS A 42 -2.67 5.84 -20.72
CA HIS A 42 -3.64 5.21 -21.62
C HIS A 42 -4.83 6.12 -21.91
N ALA A 43 -5.30 6.82 -20.89
CA ALA A 43 -6.43 7.74 -21.06
C ALA A 43 -6.05 8.89 -22.01
N GLU A 44 -4.86 9.45 -21.85
CA GLU A 44 -4.38 10.53 -22.71
C GLU A 44 -4.19 10.08 -24.15
N ALA A 45 -3.85 8.80 -24.33
CA ALA A 45 -3.69 8.22 -25.67
C ALA A 45 -5.03 7.79 -26.28
N GLY A 46 -6.12 7.90 -25.54
CA GLY A 46 -7.43 7.46 -26.03
C GLY A 46 -7.63 5.96 -26.02
N ASP A 47 -6.75 5.22 -25.35
CA ASP A 47 -6.84 3.77 -25.24
C ASP A 47 -7.73 3.42 -24.07
N ILE A 48 -9.04 3.40 -24.30
CA ILE A 48 -10.02 3.28 -23.25
C ILE A 48 -9.98 1.92 -22.56
N LEU A 49 -9.79 0.85 -23.34
CA LEU A 49 -9.74 -0.49 -22.74
C LEU A 49 -8.57 -0.65 -21.81
N MET A 50 -7.39 -0.18 -22.23
CA MET A 50 -6.22 -0.27 -21.37
C MET A 50 -6.35 0.63 -20.15
N ALA A 51 -6.97 1.80 -20.32
CA ALA A 51 -7.23 2.70 -19.19
C ALA A 51 -8.15 2.04 -18.17
N GLN A 52 -9.18 1.35 -18.64
CA GLN A 52 -10.08 0.64 -17.72
C GLN A 52 -9.39 -0.47 -16.98
N GLN A 53 -8.51 -1.21 -17.65
CA GLN A 53 -7.73 -2.28 -17.00
C GLN A 53 -6.81 -1.70 -15.92
N ALA A 54 -6.14 -0.60 -16.23
CA ALA A 54 -5.27 0.05 -15.26
C ALA A 54 -6.06 0.57 -14.08
N HIS A 55 -7.26 1.08 -14.32
CA HIS A 55 -8.14 1.57 -13.25
C HIS A 55 -8.54 0.43 -12.30
N LYS A 56 -8.90 -0.72 -12.85
CA LYS A 56 -9.24 -1.88 -12.02
C LYS A 56 -8.05 -2.35 -11.21
N ALA A 57 -6.86 -2.32 -11.81
CA ALA A 57 -5.63 -2.70 -11.10
C ALA A 57 -5.35 -1.74 -9.96
N CYS A 58 -5.56 -0.43 -10.17
CA CYS A 58 -5.43 0.57 -9.13
C CYS A 58 -6.38 0.29 -7.96
N GLN A 59 -7.64 0.02 -8.27
CA GLN A 59 -8.65 -0.24 -7.23
C GLN A 59 -8.26 -1.47 -6.42
N HIS A 60 -7.84 -2.53 -7.10
CA HIS A 60 -7.43 -3.76 -6.42
C HIS A 60 -6.22 -3.51 -5.53
N ALA A 61 -5.21 -2.83 -6.04
CA ALA A 61 -4.01 -2.54 -5.27
C ALA A 61 -4.33 -1.65 -4.07
N SER A 62 -5.21 -0.68 -4.24
CA SER A 62 -5.63 0.19 -3.15
C SER A 62 -6.27 -0.60 -2.02
N ARG A 63 -7.15 -1.54 -2.35
CA ARG A 63 -7.77 -2.38 -1.33
C ARG A 63 -6.74 -3.24 -0.61
N GLN A 64 -5.77 -3.77 -1.35
CA GLN A 64 -4.71 -4.56 -0.73
C GLN A 64 -3.85 -3.73 0.20
N VAL A 65 -3.54 -2.49 -0.17
CA VAL A 65 -2.79 -1.58 0.69
C VAL A 65 -3.53 -1.37 2.01
N VAL A 66 -4.84 -1.12 1.94
CA VAL A 66 -5.65 -0.91 3.14
C VAL A 66 -5.65 -2.15 4.03
N LEU A 67 -5.83 -3.33 3.43
CA LEU A 67 -5.84 -4.57 4.19
C LEU A 67 -4.50 -4.83 4.88
N LEU A 68 -3.40 -4.55 4.18
CA LEU A 68 -2.07 -4.74 4.75
C LEU A 68 -1.78 -3.74 5.86
N LEU A 69 -2.26 -2.51 5.73
CA LEU A 69 -2.16 -1.52 6.80
C LEU A 69 -2.90 -1.99 8.05
N LYS A 70 -4.10 -2.55 7.87
CA LYS A 70 -4.86 -3.09 8.98
C LYS A 70 -4.13 -4.26 9.64
N GLU A 71 -3.52 -5.10 8.84
CA GLU A 71 -2.75 -6.23 9.36
C GLU A 71 -1.55 -5.76 10.18
N LEU A 72 -0.84 -4.75 9.70
CA LEU A 72 0.27 -4.17 10.44
C LEU A 72 -0.20 -3.51 11.72
N GLN A 73 -1.35 -2.85 11.69
CA GLN A 73 -1.93 -2.24 12.88
C GLN A 73 -2.24 -3.29 13.93
N LYS A 74 -2.80 -4.42 13.52
CA LYS A 74 -3.07 -5.53 14.45
C LYS A 74 -1.77 -6.04 15.08
N GLY A 75 -0.74 -6.20 14.27
CA GLY A 75 0.56 -6.64 14.77
C GLY A 75 1.13 -5.69 15.81
N LEU A 76 1.03 -4.40 15.52
CA LEU A 76 1.52 -3.37 16.42
C LEU A 76 0.75 -3.38 17.74
N LEU A 77 -0.57 -3.52 17.67
CA LEU A 77 -1.41 -3.58 18.87
C LEU A 77 -1.08 -4.81 19.70
N ARG A 78 -0.86 -5.96 19.07
CA ARG A 78 -0.50 -7.17 19.79
C ARG A 78 0.84 -7.00 20.51
N THR A 79 1.78 -6.31 19.87
CA THR A 79 3.08 -6.06 20.48
C THR A 79 2.96 -5.21 21.74
N ARG A 80 2.05 -4.27 21.74
CA ARG A 80 1.85 -3.36 22.87
C ARG A 80 0.99 -3.96 23.98
N ARG A 81 0.17 -4.92 23.61
CA ARG A 81 -0.80 -5.48 24.55
C ARG A 81 -0.18 -6.11 25.80
N PRO A 82 0.90 -6.91 25.70
CA PRO A 82 1.48 -7.52 26.89
C PRO A 82 1.91 -6.52 27.94
N VAL A 83 2.34 -5.35 27.52
CA VAL A 83 2.73 -4.31 28.46
C VAL A 83 1.54 -3.83 29.26
N LEU A 84 0.41 -3.71 28.62
CA LEU A 84 -0.82 -3.26 29.25
C LEU A 84 -1.46 -4.36 30.09
N GLY A 85 -1.30 -5.57 29.65
CA GLY A 85 -1.98 -6.70 30.24
C GLY A 85 -1.43 -7.14 31.55
N ARG A 86 -0.50 -6.59 31.99
CA ARG A 86 -0.01 -6.98 33.11
C ARG A 86 -0.37 -6.62 34.10
#